data_38e972d3a6c7a15ce52037b2915cde86
#
_entry.id   38e972d3a6c7a15ce52037b2915cde86
#
_cell.length_a   1.000
_cell.length_b   1.000
_cell.length_c   1.000
_cell.angle_alpha   90.00
_cell.angle_beta   90.00
_cell.angle_gamma   90.00
#
_symmetry.space_group_name_H-M   'P 1'
#
loop_
_entity.id
_entity.type
_entity.pdbx_description
1 polymer ?
#
loop_
_entity_poly.entity_id
_entity_poly.type
_entity_poly.pdbx_seq_one_letter_code
_entity_poly.pdbx_strand_id
1 'polypeptide(L)'
;RPRPASLPPRPCEASTTEVPSRRGAARATSLVPMKLAELSEARLVSHFRESFPRGERTMIGIGDDCAQVAAPEGSFIVTTDVMVEDQHFHLSWSTGYEVGARVAAQNLADIDAMGGRPSALVASVVAPRDMDADVFLDVVRGLGDRAREVGAGVVGGDLSAGEKLVISITAFGYCPGPVVRRDGARPGDVVAVSGTLGYSYAGLDLLEGGYVDPSSRGVEQLGDLAPFIETYRAPRPPLGSGVAAAAAGARAMMDLSDGPATDAARIAKASGVVIEFDRDAIEAEASQLAPAARVCAVDPVRWVLQGGEEHGMIAVFPPDAQLPEGFRVVGGVRACRADEEPQAMMDGAVLRGAWDHFSADSVD
;
A
#
# COMPACT_ATOMS: atom_id res chain seq x y z
N ARG A 1 -46.96 -14.46 -39.45
CA ARG A 1 -47.08 -15.30 -38.24
C ARG A 1 -46.90 -14.41 -37.02
N PRO A 2 -47.84 -14.40 -36.06
CA PRO A 2 -47.80 -13.50 -34.90
C PRO A 2 -46.86 -14.00 -33.82
N ARG A 3 -46.27 -13.05 -33.06
CA ARG A 3 -45.43 -13.27 -31.88
C ARG A 3 -46.30 -13.71 -30.68
N PRO A 4 -45.81 -14.60 -29.80
CA PRO A 4 -46.52 -14.93 -28.59
C PRO A 4 -46.35 -13.86 -27.51
N ALA A 5 -47.40 -13.65 -26.72
CA ALA A 5 -47.53 -12.67 -25.66
C ALA A 5 -46.68 -12.98 -24.42
N SER A 6 -46.18 -11.92 -23.81
CA SER A 6 -45.43 -11.96 -22.56
C SER A 6 -46.37 -12.17 -21.36
N LEU A 7 -46.02 -13.10 -20.48
CA LEU A 7 -46.66 -13.34 -19.18
C LEU A 7 -46.18 -12.29 -18.15
N PRO A 8 -47.08 -11.86 -17.22
CA PRO A 8 -46.71 -10.93 -16.17
C PRO A 8 -45.94 -11.60 -15.01
N PRO A 9 -45.08 -10.83 -14.28
CA PRO A 9 -44.32 -11.37 -13.15
C PRO A 9 -45.20 -11.68 -11.94
N ARG A 10 -44.88 -12.77 -11.26
CA ARG A 10 -45.49 -13.16 -9.98
C ARG A 10 -44.96 -12.32 -8.84
N PRO A 11 -45.75 -11.96 -7.83
CA PRO A 11 -45.31 -11.25 -6.65
C PRO A 11 -44.43 -12.14 -5.77
N CYS A 12 -43.32 -11.57 -5.27
CA CYS A 12 -42.43 -12.19 -4.32
C CYS A 12 -43.01 -12.07 -2.91
N GLU A 13 -43.38 -13.18 -2.29
CA GLU A 13 -43.74 -13.22 -0.87
C GLU A 13 -42.51 -13.11 -0.01
N ALA A 14 -42.45 -12.08 0.84
CA ALA A 14 -41.41 -11.87 1.83
C ALA A 14 -41.60 -12.86 2.99
N SER A 15 -40.76 -13.87 3.05
CA SER A 15 -40.62 -14.76 4.20
C SER A 15 -39.69 -14.15 5.22
N THR A 16 -40.21 -13.64 6.32
CA THR A 16 -39.45 -13.26 7.51
C THR A 16 -39.04 -14.51 8.27
N THR A 17 -37.78 -14.92 8.12
CA THR A 17 -37.16 -15.91 9.00
C THR A 17 -36.37 -15.21 10.08
N GLU A 18 -36.84 -15.32 11.32
CA GLU A 18 -36.11 -14.93 12.54
C GLU A 18 -34.76 -15.69 12.63
N VAL A 19 -33.69 -14.94 12.83
CA VAL A 19 -32.35 -15.48 13.10
C VAL A 19 -32.25 -15.78 14.60
N PRO A 20 -32.06 -17.03 15.04
CA PRO A 20 -31.84 -17.32 16.45
C PRO A 20 -30.46 -16.87 16.88
N SER A 21 -30.37 -16.01 17.89
CA SER A 21 -29.13 -15.61 18.58
C SER A 21 -28.51 -16.83 19.30
N ARG A 22 -27.49 -17.41 18.73
CA ARG A 22 -26.64 -18.38 19.44
C ARG A 22 -25.49 -17.63 20.15
N ARG A 23 -25.70 -17.27 21.41
CA ARG A 23 -24.62 -17.12 22.37
C ARG A 23 -24.13 -18.52 22.76
N GLY A 24 -23.11 -19.00 22.05
CA GLY A 24 -22.35 -20.19 22.45
C GLY A 24 -21.07 -19.73 23.16
N ALA A 25 -20.95 -20.02 24.43
CA ALA A 25 -19.73 -19.83 25.20
C ALA A 25 -18.59 -20.63 24.54
N ALA A 26 -17.57 -19.96 24.04
CA ALA A 26 -16.33 -20.60 23.59
C ALA A 26 -15.66 -21.25 24.81
N ARG A 27 -15.55 -22.56 24.80
CA ARG A 27 -14.69 -23.33 25.71
C ARG A 27 -13.24 -22.92 25.43
N ALA A 28 -12.57 -22.36 26.41
CA ALA A 28 -11.13 -22.22 26.42
C ALA A 28 -10.49 -23.63 26.37
N THR A 29 -10.03 -24.04 25.21
CA THR A 29 -9.25 -25.25 25.01
C THR A 29 -7.78 -24.87 24.84
N SER A 30 -6.96 -25.41 25.71
CA SER A 30 -5.49 -25.54 25.78
C SER A 30 -4.62 -24.66 24.90
N LEU A 31 -3.85 -23.84 25.57
CA LEU A 31 -2.87 -22.86 25.12
C LEU A 31 -1.57 -23.46 24.53
N VAL A 32 -1.65 -24.42 23.63
CA VAL A 32 -0.51 -24.77 22.79
C VAL A 32 -0.75 -24.18 21.43
N PRO A 33 0.05 -23.19 20.97
CA PRO A 33 -0.13 -22.60 19.64
C PRO A 33 0.05 -23.70 18.59
N MET A 34 -0.93 -23.81 17.70
CA MET A 34 -0.91 -24.76 16.59
C MET A 34 0.12 -24.30 15.56
N LYS A 35 0.99 -25.22 15.14
CA LYS A 35 1.98 -24.94 14.10
C LYS A 35 1.38 -25.07 12.70
N LEU A 36 1.88 -24.28 11.75
CA LEU A 36 1.42 -24.33 10.37
C LEU A 36 1.53 -25.73 9.75
N ALA A 37 2.57 -26.50 10.12
CA ALA A 37 2.76 -27.88 9.70
C ALA A 37 1.64 -28.84 10.18
N GLU A 38 0.84 -28.46 11.15
CA GLU A 38 -0.28 -29.28 11.66
C GLU A 38 -1.57 -29.06 10.84
N LEU A 39 -1.59 -28.05 9.94
CA LEU A 39 -2.67 -27.80 9.03
C LEU A 39 -2.38 -28.47 7.67
N SER A 40 -3.36 -29.18 7.12
CA SER A 40 -3.25 -29.66 5.75
C SER A 40 -3.46 -28.50 4.77
N GLU A 41 -2.83 -28.59 3.59
CA GLU A 41 -3.03 -27.62 2.49
C GLU A 41 -4.52 -27.42 2.15
N ALA A 42 -5.29 -28.52 2.05
CA ALA A 42 -6.72 -28.45 1.81
C ALA A 42 -7.48 -27.64 2.86
N ARG A 43 -7.06 -27.70 4.14
CA ARG A 43 -7.65 -26.92 5.22
C ARG A 43 -7.30 -25.45 5.11
N LEU A 44 -6.07 -25.11 4.73
CA LEU A 44 -5.65 -23.74 4.44
C LEU A 44 -6.40 -23.15 3.27
N VAL A 45 -6.52 -23.87 2.16
CA VAL A 45 -7.28 -23.44 0.97
C VAL A 45 -8.77 -23.20 1.32
N SER A 46 -9.36 -24.06 2.17
CA SER A 46 -10.73 -23.84 2.64
C SER A 46 -10.84 -22.54 3.45
N HIS A 47 -9.88 -22.29 4.34
CA HIS A 47 -9.82 -21.06 5.13
C HIS A 47 -9.66 -19.82 4.22
N PHE A 48 -8.82 -19.87 3.20
CA PHE A 48 -8.64 -18.77 2.25
C PHE A 48 -9.95 -18.44 1.51
N ARG A 49 -10.72 -19.44 1.07
CA ARG A 49 -12.02 -19.25 0.43
C ARG A 49 -13.04 -18.54 1.33
N GLU A 50 -12.95 -18.77 2.63
CA GLU A 50 -13.86 -18.20 3.63
C GLU A 50 -13.42 -16.78 4.05
N SER A 51 -12.11 -16.55 4.13
CA SER A 51 -11.54 -15.32 4.68
C SER A 51 -11.31 -14.23 3.62
N PHE A 52 -10.86 -14.61 2.43
CA PHE A 52 -10.55 -13.64 1.40
C PHE A 52 -11.81 -13.06 0.73
N PRO A 53 -11.79 -11.76 0.45
CA PRO A 53 -12.85 -11.13 -0.35
C PRO A 53 -12.83 -11.70 -1.77
N ARG A 54 -14.01 -11.92 -2.31
CA ARG A 54 -14.13 -12.42 -3.68
C ARG A 54 -13.80 -11.35 -4.73
N GLY A 55 -14.02 -10.08 -4.41
CA GLY A 55 -13.86 -8.97 -5.35
C GLY A 55 -15.01 -8.85 -6.35
N GLU A 56 -15.29 -7.61 -6.77
CA GLU A 56 -16.47 -7.29 -7.61
C GLU A 56 -16.35 -7.84 -9.04
N ARG A 57 -15.12 -7.98 -9.53
CA ARG A 57 -14.85 -8.41 -10.92
C ARG A 57 -14.50 -9.89 -11.05
N THR A 58 -14.49 -10.64 -9.97
CA THR A 58 -14.13 -12.06 -9.98
C THR A 58 -15.31 -12.90 -10.48
N MET A 59 -15.10 -13.59 -11.58
CA MET A 59 -16.03 -14.56 -12.17
C MET A 59 -15.78 -15.96 -11.61
N ILE A 60 -14.52 -16.42 -11.60
CA ILE A 60 -14.05 -17.66 -10.97
C ILE A 60 -12.94 -17.27 -9.99
N GLY A 61 -13.09 -17.65 -8.72
CA GLY A 61 -12.11 -17.39 -7.66
C GLY A 61 -11.33 -18.63 -7.25
N ILE A 62 -10.86 -18.64 -5.98
CA ILE A 62 -10.04 -19.73 -5.42
C ILE A 62 -10.73 -21.08 -5.55
N GLY A 63 -10.02 -22.08 -6.09
CA GLY A 63 -10.45 -23.48 -6.11
C GLY A 63 -10.50 -24.16 -7.46
N ASP A 64 -10.08 -23.48 -8.49
CA ASP A 64 -9.76 -24.03 -9.81
C ASP A 64 -8.29 -23.73 -10.12
N ASP A 65 -7.76 -24.25 -11.24
CA ASP A 65 -6.36 -24.05 -11.64
C ASP A 65 -6.02 -22.57 -11.87
N CYS A 66 -7.03 -21.76 -12.28
CA CYS A 66 -6.89 -20.31 -12.48
C CYS A 66 -8.11 -19.56 -11.99
N ALA A 67 -7.91 -18.30 -11.56
CA ALA A 67 -8.98 -17.34 -11.38
C ALA A 67 -9.38 -16.69 -12.71
N GLN A 68 -10.66 -16.35 -12.87
CA GLN A 68 -11.15 -15.54 -13.98
C GLN A 68 -11.65 -14.19 -13.45
N VAL A 69 -11.05 -13.10 -13.94
CA VAL A 69 -11.39 -11.73 -13.58
C VAL A 69 -11.85 -10.97 -14.82
N ALA A 70 -12.96 -10.25 -14.72
CA ALA A 70 -13.48 -9.47 -15.84
C ALA A 70 -12.60 -8.24 -16.12
N ALA A 71 -12.33 -7.97 -17.39
CA ALA A 71 -11.62 -6.79 -17.88
C ALA A 71 -12.42 -6.11 -19.01
N PRO A 72 -13.60 -5.52 -18.68
CA PRO A 72 -14.52 -4.95 -19.67
C PRO A 72 -13.93 -3.75 -20.42
N GLU A 73 -12.92 -3.06 -19.85
CA GLU A 73 -12.18 -1.97 -20.47
C GLU A 73 -11.23 -2.41 -21.59
N GLY A 74 -11.08 -3.74 -21.82
CA GLY A 74 -10.22 -4.31 -22.85
C GLY A 74 -8.72 -4.32 -22.51
N SER A 75 -8.31 -3.76 -21.37
CA SER A 75 -6.94 -3.78 -20.83
C SER A 75 -6.94 -3.78 -19.32
N PHE A 76 -5.83 -4.19 -18.74
CA PHE A 76 -5.57 -4.13 -17.29
C PHE A 76 -4.14 -3.64 -17.05
N ILE A 77 -3.91 -3.10 -15.86
CA ILE A 77 -2.57 -2.81 -15.34
C ILE A 77 -2.22 -3.87 -14.30
N VAL A 78 -0.94 -4.18 -14.16
CA VAL A 78 -0.45 -5.22 -13.26
C VAL A 78 0.88 -4.79 -12.66
N THR A 79 1.06 -5.09 -11.38
CA THR A 79 2.31 -4.92 -10.64
C THR A 79 2.56 -6.13 -9.74
N THR A 80 3.77 -6.25 -9.21
CA THR A 80 4.13 -7.26 -8.23
C THR A 80 5.23 -6.76 -7.32
N ASP A 81 5.04 -6.99 -6.03
CA ASP A 81 6.03 -6.73 -4.99
C ASP A 81 6.24 -7.94 -4.10
N VAL A 82 7.36 -7.92 -3.39
CA VAL A 82 7.73 -8.95 -2.43
C VAL A 82 8.16 -8.34 -1.10
N MET A 83 7.69 -8.92 -0.01
CA MET A 83 8.18 -8.64 1.34
C MET A 83 8.87 -9.87 1.91
N VAL A 84 10.03 -9.67 2.53
CA VAL A 84 10.87 -10.69 3.14
C VAL A 84 11.05 -10.37 4.62
N GLU A 85 10.78 -11.33 5.48
CA GLU A 85 11.03 -11.24 6.92
C GLU A 85 12.49 -10.90 7.22
N ASP A 86 12.73 -10.05 8.21
CA ASP A 86 14.02 -9.47 8.62
C ASP A 86 14.71 -8.57 7.59
N GLN A 87 14.01 -8.23 6.49
CA GLN A 87 14.44 -7.21 5.54
C GLN A 87 13.44 -6.06 5.43
N HIS A 88 12.16 -6.39 5.25
CA HIS A 88 11.10 -5.41 5.05
C HIS A 88 10.19 -5.28 6.29
N PHE A 89 10.18 -6.29 7.14
CA PHE A 89 9.43 -6.32 8.39
C PHE A 89 10.05 -7.32 9.38
N HIS A 90 9.75 -7.12 10.67
CA HIS A 90 10.11 -8.05 11.73
C HIS A 90 8.86 -8.51 12.47
N LEU A 91 8.66 -9.83 12.63
CA LEU A 91 7.55 -10.39 13.40
C LEU A 91 7.64 -10.06 14.90
N SER A 92 8.83 -9.67 15.38
CA SER A 92 8.99 -9.12 16.74
C SER A 92 8.44 -7.69 16.90
N TRP A 93 8.28 -6.96 15.80
CA TRP A 93 7.78 -5.58 15.78
C TRP A 93 6.34 -5.48 15.27
N SER A 94 5.94 -6.39 14.40
CA SER A 94 4.64 -6.39 13.73
C SER A 94 3.87 -7.69 13.99
N THR A 95 2.57 -7.58 14.11
CA THR A 95 1.66 -8.74 14.12
C THR A 95 1.51 -9.30 12.70
N GLY A 96 1.06 -10.54 12.58
CA GLY A 96 0.72 -11.11 11.26
C GLY A 96 -0.29 -10.26 10.51
N TYR A 97 -1.29 -9.71 11.20
CA TYR A 97 -2.30 -8.81 10.60
C TYR A 97 -1.67 -7.54 10.00
N GLU A 98 -0.76 -6.89 10.73
CA GLU A 98 -0.06 -5.69 10.26
C GLU A 98 0.79 -5.99 9.02
N VAL A 99 1.50 -7.13 9.01
CA VAL A 99 2.28 -7.59 7.84
C VAL A 99 1.39 -7.82 6.62
N GLY A 100 0.26 -8.53 6.79
CA GLY A 100 -0.71 -8.76 5.71
C GLY A 100 -1.33 -7.47 5.17
N ALA A 101 -1.65 -6.53 6.07
CA ALA A 101 -2.17 -5.22 5.71
C ALA A 101 -1.13 -4.38 4.95
N ARG A 102 0.15 -4.41 5.36
CA ARG A 102 1.24 -3.68 4.74
C ARG A 102 1.52 -4.16 3.31
N VAL A 103 1.67 -5.47 3.10
CA VAL A 103 1.93 -6.01 1.76
C VAL A 103 0.78 -5.74 0.78
N ALA A 104 -0.46 -5.71 1.27
CA ALA A 104 -1.60 -5.31 0.45
C ALA A 104 -1.53 -3.82 0.09
N ALA A 105 -1.27 -2.94 1.08
CA ALA A 105 -1.22 -1.49 0.88
C ALA A 105 -0.21 -1.09 -0.21
N GLN A 106 1.00 -1.65 -0.16
CA GLN A 106 2.07 -1.46 -1.13
C GLN A 106 1.60 -1.76 -2.57
N ASN A 107 1.09 -2.96 -2.82
CA ASN A 107 0.66 -3.37 -4.16
C ASN A 107 -0.60 -2.63 -4.66
N LEU A 108 -1.51 -2.26 -3.74
CA LEU A 108 -2.70 -1.48 -4.09
C LEU A 108 -2.34 -0.04 -4.46
N ALA A 109 -1.30 0.53 -3.82
CA ALA A 109 -0.80 1.86 -4.12
C ALA A 109 -0.19 1.96 -5.51
N ASP A 110 0.54 0.95 -5.98
CA ASP A 110 1.07 0.90 -7.36
C ASP A 110 -0.04 1.00 -8.41
N ILE A 111 -1.15 0.29 -8.18
CA ILE A 111 -2.30 0.36 -9.07
C ILE A 111 -2.90 1.77 -9.07
N ASP A 112 -3.07 2.36 -7.88
CA ASP A 112 -3.59 3.73 -7.74
C ASP A 112 -2.63 4.74 -8.38
N ALA A 113 -1.31 4.54 -8.28
CA ALA A 113 -0.27 5.39 -8.85
C ALA A 113 -0.32 5.53 -10.39
N MET A 114 -1.03 4.64 -11.07
CA MET A 114 -1.30 4.73 -12.51
C MET A 114 -2.66 5.35 -12.85
N GLY A 115 -3.40 5.86 -11.85
CA GLY A 115 -4.79 6.32 -12.00
C GLY A 115 -5.77 5.15 -12.07
N GLY A 116 -5.39 4.00 -11.53
CA GLY A 116 -6.12 2.74 -11.61
C GLY A 116 -6.93 2.41 -10.36
N ARG A 117 -7.88 1.50 -10.54
CA ARG A 117 -8.62 0.85 -9.45
C ARG A 117 -8.20 -0.59 -9.34
N PRO A 118 -7.78 -1.05 -8.16
CA PRO A 118 -7.49 -2.46 -7.95
C PRO A 118 -8.71 -3.36 -8.22
N SER A 119 -8.49 -4.56 -8.75
CA SER A 119 -9.56 -5.51 -9.04
C SER A 119 -9.31 -6.90 -8.46
N ALA A 120 -8.08 -7.35 -8.46
CA ALA A 120 -7.71 -8.67 -7.96
C ALA A 120 -6.27 -8.70 -7.46
N LEU A 121 -6.00 -9.58 -6.50
CA LEU A 121 -4.68 -9.90 -5.98
C LEU A 121 -4.44 -11.41 -6.08
N VAL A 122 -3.20 -11.79 -6.38
CA VAL A 122 -2.70 -13.17 -6.31
C VAL A 122 -1.51 -13.17 -5.34
N ALA A 123 -1.49 -14.10 -4.38
CA ALA A 123 -0.51 -14.14 -3.31
C ALA A 123 0.35 -15.41 -3.38
N SER A 124 1.65 -15.28 -3.59
CA SER A 124 2.60 -16.37 -3.40
C SER A 124 3.28 -16.22 -2.06
N VAL A 125 3.16 -17.24 -1.19
CA VAL A 125 3.65 -17.19 0.18
C VAL A 125 4.59 -18.35 0.44
N VAL A 126 5.76 -18.03 0.98
CA VAL A 126 6.69 -19.01 1.55
C VAL A 126 6.69 -18.82 3.06
N ALA A 127 6.49 -19.88 3.84
CA ALA A 127 6.41 -19.78 5.28
C ALA A 127 7.17 -20.92 6.00
N PRO A 128 7.76 -20.66 7.20
CA PRO A 128 8.37 -21.70 8.02
C PRO A 128 7.34 -22.74 8.46
N ARG A 129 7.72 -24.02 8.46
CA ARG A 129 6.83 -25.13 8.88
C ARG A 129 6.45 -25.04 10.36
N ASP A 130 7.33 -24.47 11.18
CA ASP A 130 7.16 -24.29 12.62
C ASP A 130 6.56 -22.93 13.00
N MET A 131 6.16 -22.13 11.99
CA MET A 131 5.44 -20.88 12.21
C MET A 131 4.14 -21.13 12.96
N ASP A 132 3.78 -20.23 13.87
CA ASP A 132 2.49 -20.25 14.53
C ASP A 132 1.37 -20.02 13.49
N ALA A 133 0.42 -20.94 13.46
CA ALA A 133 -0.68 -20.89 12.51
C ALA A 133 -1.56 -19.66 12.70
N ASP A 134 -1.74 -19.16 13.93
CA ASP A 134 -2.55 -17.97 14.20
C ASP A 134 -1.87 -16.72 13.61
N VAL A 135 -0.53 -16.62 13.70
CA VAL A 135 0.23 -15.53 13.06
C VAL A 135 0.04 -15.57 11.53
N PHE A 136 0.13 -16.74 10.91
CA PHE A 136 -0.08 -16.92 9.48
C PHE A 136 -1.51 -16.53 9.06
N LEU A 137 -2.51 -16.98 9.81
CA LEU A 137 -3.92 -16.67 9.54
C LEU A 137 -4.22 -15.18 9.75
N ASP A 138 -3.51 -14.52 10.64
CA ASP A 138 -3.58 -13.06 10.80
C ASP A 138 -3.01 -12.32 9.58
N VAL A 139 -1.93 -12.81 8.94
CA VAL A 139 -1.45 -12.28 7.65
C VAL A 139 -2.53 -12.37 6.58
N VAL A 140 -3.18 -13.53 6.46
CA VAL A 140 -4.29 -13.75 5.53
C VAL A 140 -5.43 -12.76 5.78
N ARG A 141 -5.79 -12.53 7.05
CA ARG A 141 -6.84 -11.59 7.44
C ARG A 141 -6.48 -10.15 7.09
N GLY A 142 -5.26 -9.70 7.43
CA GLY A 142 -4.79 -8.34 7.13
C GLY A 142 -4.77 -8.04 5.63
N LEU A 143 -4.26 -8.97 4.82
CA LEU A 143 -4.29 -8.89 3.36
C LEU A 143 -5.73 -8.80 2.83
N GLY A 144 -6.61 -9.68 3.31
CA GLY A 144 -8.00 -9.74 2.87
C GLY A 144 -8.81 -8.49 3.25
N ASP A 145 -8.58 -7.92 4.43
CA ASP A 145 -9.29 -6.71 4.88
C ASP A 145 -8.91 -5.51 4.04
N ARG A 146 -7.61 -5.33 3.73
CA ARG A 146 -7.16 -4.26 2.84
C ARG A 146 -7.69 -4.39 1.41
N ALA A 147 -7.67 -5.58 0.85
CA ALA A 147 -8.24 -5.83 -0.48
C ALA A 147 -9.74 -5.49 -0.51
N ARG A 148 -10.47 -5.83 0.55
CA ARG A 148 -11.92 -5.56 0.70
C ARG A 148 -12.23 -4.07 0.73
N GLU A 149 -11.39 -3.23 1.36
CA GLU A 149 -11.57 -1.77 1.44
C GLU A 149 -11.69 -1.12 0.05
N VAL A 150 -11.04 -1.69 -0.97
CA VAL A 150 -11.05 -1.17 -2.35
C VAL A 150 -11.87 -2.02 -3.34
N GLY A 151 -12.63 -3.01 -2.84
CA GLY A 151 -13.45 -3.89 -3.69
C GLY A 151 -12.64 -4.91 -4.50
N ALA A 152 -11.35 -5.09 -4.20
CA ALA A 152 -10.52 -6.09 -4.85
C ALA A 152 -10.69 -7.47 -4.21
N GLY A 153 -10.51 -8.54 -5.02
CA GLY A 153 -10.51 -9.90 -4.55
C GLY A 153 -9.11 -10.46 -4.36
N VAL A 154 -8.86 -11.27 -3.33
CA VAL A 154 -7.70 -12.16 -3.32
C VAL A 154 -8.15 -13.47 -3.96
N VAL A 155 -7.76 -13.70 -5.21
CA VAL A 155 -8.43 -14.65 -6.10
C VAL A 155 -7.66 -15.95 -6.32
N GLY A 156 -6.41 -16.01 -5.85
CA GLY A 156 -5.54 -17.18 -5.99
C GLY A 156 -4.18 -16.95 -5.36
N GLY A 157 -3.32 -17.94 -5.54
CA GLY A 157 -1.95 -17.89 -5.05
C GLY A 157 -1.31 -19.25 -4.94
N ASP A 158 -0.15 -19.28 -4.32
CA ASP A 158 0.63 -20.48 -4.04
C ASP A 158 1.17 -20.44 -2.60
N LEU A 159 1.37 -21.60 -2.00
CA LEU A 159 1.90 -21.74 -0.66
C LEU A 159 3.03 -22.77 -0.65
N SER A 160 4.20 -22.35 -0.22
CA SER A 160 5.37 -23.20 -0.10
C SER A 160 6.02 -23.09 1.27
N ALA A 161 6.80 -24.10 1.65
CA ALA A 161 7.59 -24.08 2.87
C ALA A 161 8.98 -23.49 2.60
N GLY A 162 9.50 -22.70 3.56
CA GLY A 162 10.85 -22.14 3.54
C GLY A 162 11.36 -21.81 4.93
N GLU A 163 12.46 -21.06 5.00
CA GLU A 163 13.11 -20.71 6.26
C GLU A 163 12.58 -19.42 6.88
N LYS A 164 12.05 -18.50 6.06
CA LYS A 164 11.50 -17.21 6.46
C LYS A 164 10.12 -17.01 5.84
N LEU A 165 9.34 -16.13 6.42
CA LEU A 165 8.11 -15.66 5.80
C LEU A 165 8.45 -14.71 4.64
N VAL A 166 8.05 -15.13 3.44
CA VAL A 166 8.16 -14.31 2.22
C VAL A 166 6.78 -14.23 1.59
N ILE A 167 6.33 -13.02 1.29
CA ILE A 167 5.02 -12.76 0.71
C ILE A 167 5.22 -11.97 -0.57
N SER A 168 4.86 -12.55 -1.72
CA SER A 168 4.82 -11.85 -2.99
C SER A 168 3.38 -11.70 -3.44
N ILE A 169 2.97 -10.46 -3.71
CA ILE A 169 1.63 -10.14 -4.21
C ILE A 169 1.74 -9.67 -5.66
N THR A 170 0.88 -10.20 -6.52
CA THR A 170 0.64 -9.64 -7.84
C THR A 170 -0.74 -9.00 -7.83
N ALA A 171 -0.80 -7.70 -8.08
CA ALA A 171 -2.03 -6.92 -8.12
C ALA A 171 -2.43 -6.61 -9.57
N PHE A 172 -3.73 -6.72 -9.85
CA PHE A 172 -4.35 -6.36 -11.11
C PHE A 172 -5.33 -5.23 -10.90
N GLY A 173 -5.37 -4.31 -11.84
CA GLY A 173 -6.27 -3.18 -11.82
C GLY A 173 -6.68 -2.70 -13.20
N TYR A 174 -7.53 -1.70 -13.25
CA TYR A 174 -7.99 -1.06 -14.47
C TYR A 174 -8.05 0.45 -14.26
N CYS A 175 -7.80 1.20 -15.33
CA CYS A 175 -7.93 2.66 -15.29
C CYS A 175 -9.30 3.08 -15.83
N PRO A 176 -10.13 3.78 -15.03
CA PRO A 176 -11.42 4.30 -15.50
C PRO A 176 -11.25 5.48 -16.48
N GLY A 177 -10.07 6.06 -16.52
CA GLY A 177 -9.67 7.18 -17.38
C GLY A 177 -8.31 6.89 -18.05
N PRO A 178 -7.61 7.94 -18.50
CA PRO A 178 -6.27 7.77 -19.06
C PRO A 178 -5.30 7.28 -18.01
N VAL A 179 -4.38 6.40 -18.42
CA VAL A 179 -3.24 5.98 -17.60
C VAL A 179 -2.29 7.18 -17.42
N VAL A 180 -1.95 7.51 -16.18
CA VAL A 180 -0.94 8.53 -15.88
C VAL A 180 0.39 7.84 -15.62
N ARG A 181 1.44 8.32 -16.29
CA ARG A 181 2.79 7.75 -16.21
C ARG A 181 3.75 8.71 -15.53
N ARG A 182 5.01 8.33 -15.39
CA ARG A 182 6.07 9.14 -14.77
C ARG A 182 6.65 10.21 -15.70
N ASP A 183 6.42 10.12 -17.01
CA ASP A 183 7.13 10.86 -18.08
C ASP A 183 6.37 12.06 -18.64
N GLY A 184 5.37 12.57 -17.93
CA GLY A 184 4.49 13.64 -18.41
C GLY A 184 4.75 15.04 -17.84
N ALA A 185 5.65 15.19 -16.85
CA ALA A 185 5.92 16.45 -16.16
C ALA A 185 6.54 17.50 -17.12
N ARG A 186 6.14 18.78 -16.96
CA ARG A 186 6.58 19.89 -17.81
C ARG A 186 7.03 21.08 -16.97
N PRO A 187 7.99 21.86 -17.47
CA PRO A 187 8.36 23.11 -16.81
C PRO A 187 7.15 24.03 -16.57
N GLY A 188 7.04 24.56 -15.35
CA GLY A 188 5.92 25.37 -14.89
C GLY A 188 4.81 24.61 -14.19
N ASP A 189 4.85 23.27 -14.18
CA ASP A 189 3.93 22.45 -13.41
C ASP A 189 4.20 22.56 -11.91
N VAL A 190 3.18 22.22 -11.10
CA VAL A 190 3.29 22.11 -9.64
C VAL A 190 3.42 20.66 -9.23
N VAL A 191 4.20 20.40 -8.19
CA VAL A 191 4.38 19.09 -7.57
C VAL A 191 3.58 19.05 -6.29
N ALA A 192 2.69 18.07 -6.16
CA ALA A 192 1.87 17.90 -4.98
C ALA A 192 1.91 16.45 -4.47
N VAL A 193 1.69 16.27 -3.18
CA VAL A 193 1.66 14.97 -2.51
C VAL A 193 0.35 14.75 -1.77
N SER A 194 -0.06 13.48 -1.63
CA SER A 194 -1.13 13.06 -0.74
C SER A 194 -0.67 11.93 0.18
N GLY A 195 -1.29 11.78 1.33
CA GLY A 195 -0.83 10.86 2.39
C GLY A 195 0.20 11.50 3.32
N THR A 196 0.72 10.73 4.25
CA THR A 196 1.76 11.15 5.20
C THR A 196 3.15 11.10 4.56
N LEU A 197 4.10 11.85 5.11
CA LEU A 197 5.50 11.84 4.70
C LEU A 197 6.41 11.66 5.92
N GLY A 198 7.31 10.68 5.86
CA GLY A 198 8.32 10.43 6.88
C GLY A 198 7.84 9.70 8.14
N TYR A 199 6.53 9.40 8.25
CA TYR A 199 5.97 8.72 9.42
C TYR A 199 6.50 7.28 9.55
N SER A 200 6.56 6.53 8.45
CA SER A 200 7.07 5.16 8.44
C SER A 200 8.54 5.12 8.82
N TYR A 201 9.35 6.03 8.27
CA TYR A 201 10.78 6.10 8.59
C TYR A 201 11.02 6.55 10.06
N ALA A 202 10.25 7.51 10.56
CA ALA A 202 10.30 7.87 11.98
C ALA A 202 9.92 6.68 12.88
N GLY A 203 8.93 5.88 12.47
CA GLY A 203 8.53 4.65 13.16
C GLY A 203 9.63 3.58 13.14
N LEU A 204 10.33 3.44 12.03
CA LEU A 204 11.48 2.55 11.89
C LEU A 204 12.61 2.97 12.86
N ASP A 205 13.03 4.24 12.82
CA ASP A 205 14.10 4.77 13.68
C ASP A 205 13.74 4.63 15.18
N LEU A 206 12.47 4.81 15.55
CA LEU A 206 12.00 4.59 16.92
C LEU A 206 12.12 3.13 17.37
N LEU A 207 11.84 2.18 16.50
CA LEU A 207 11.94 0.74 16.78
C LEU A 207 13.38 0.26 16.76
N GLU A 208 14.16 0.59 15.74
CA GLU A 208 15.57 0.20 15.61
C GLU A 208 16.43 0.80 16.71
N GLY A 209 16.18 2.06 17.06
CA GLY A 209 16.87 2.74 18.16
C GLY A 209 16.49 2.25 19.55
N GLY A 210 15.49 1.35 19.66
CA GLY A 210 15.02 0.85 20.95
C GLY A 210 14.34 1.90 21.83
N TYR A 211 13.84 2.99 21.23
CA TYR A 211 13.17 4.07 21.95
C TYR A 211 11.76 3.71 22.42
N VAL A 212 11.18 2.66 21.85
CA VAL A 212 9.86 2.12 22.22
C VAL A 212 9.93 0.61 22.38
N ASP A 213 9.11 0.06 23.25
CA ASP A 213 8.94 -1.39 23.34
C ASP A 213 8.21 -1.89 22.07
N PRO A 214 8.82 -2.80 21.29
CA PRO A 214 8.20 -3.27 20.05
C PRO A 214 6.87 -4.03 20.25
N SER A 215 6.55 -4.46 21.48
CA SER A 215 5.25 -5.05 21.80
C SER A 215 4.16 -4.01 22.09
N SER A 216 4.51 -2.75 22.31
CA SER A 216 3.56 -1.66 22.59
C SER A 216 2.62 -1.41 21.43
N ARG A 217 1.35 -1.14 21.75
CA ARG A 217 0.27 -0.90 20.77
C ARG A 217 -0.61 0.24 21.21
N GLY A 218 -1.08 1.03 20.21
CA GLY A 218 -2.04 2.11 20.41
C GLY A 218 -1.55 3.28 21.23
N VAL A 219 -2.36 4.33 21.29
CA VAL A 219 -2.03 5.61 21.96
C VAL A 219 -1.82 5.43 23.46
N GLU A 220 -2.48 4.48 24.11
CA GLU A 220 -2.34 4.25 25.56
C GLU A 220 -0.92 3.87 25.97
N GLN A 221 -0.18 3.15 25.12
CA GLN A 221 1.19 2.70 25.38
C GLN A 221 2.25 3.56 24.70
N LEU A 222 1.95 4.11 23.53
CA LEU A 222 2.90 4.84 22.69
C LEU A 222 2.73 6.36 22.76
N GLY A 223 1.61 6.87 23.31
CA GLY A 223 1.32 8.30 23.36
C GLY A 223 1.39 8.95 21.97
N ASP A 224 2.08 10.09 21.89
CA ASP A 224 2.26 10.84 20.64
C ASP A 224 3.13 10.11 19.59
N LEU A 225 3.76 8.99 19.93
CA LEU A 225 4.57 8.19 19.02
C LEU A 225 3.75 7.13 18.27
N ALA A 226 2.50 6.88 18.70
CA ALA A 226 1.64 5.86 18.08
C ALA A 226 1.48 6.00 16.56
N PRO A 227 1.22 7.21 15.99
CA PRO A 227 1.02 7.35 14.56
C PRO A 227 2.23 6.90 13.72
N PHE A 228 3.45 7.10 14.21
CA PHE A 228 4.67 6.71 13.49
C PHE A 228 4.84 5.19 13.49
N ILE A 229 4.69 4.56 14.65
CA ILE A 229 4.81 3.11 14.81
C ILE A 229 3.71 2.37 14.03
N GLU A 230 2.48 2.87 14.08
CA GLU A 230 1.35 2.28 13.36
C GLU A 230 1.51 2.41 11.84
N THR A 231 2.02 3.56 11.36
CA THR A 231 2.29 3.77 9.93
C THR A 231 3.40 2.85 9.44
N TYR A 232 4.50 2.69 10.20
CA TYR A 232 5.55 1.73 9.86
C TYR A 232 5.02 0.30 9.76
N ARG A 233 4.19 -0.14 10.71
CA ARG A 233 3.67 -1.50 10.78
C ARG A 233 2.65 -1.83 9.71
N ALA A 234 1.73 -0.89 9.46
CA ALA A 234 0.62 -1.09 8.54
C ALA A 234 0.20 0.26 7.90
N PRO A 235 0.93 0.73 6.88
CA PRO A 235 0.65 1.99 6.23
C PRO A 235 -0.78 2.03 5.67
N ARG A 236 -1.35 3.24 5.64
CA ARG A 236 -2.68 3.50 5.10
C ARG A 236 -2.63 4.56 4.00
N PRO A 237 -2.12 4.19 2.80
CA PRO A 237 -2.13 5.11 1.69
C PRO A 237 -3.56 5.57 1.38
N PRO A 238 -3.74 6.81 0.90
CA PRO A 238 -5.04 7.34 0.53
C PRO A 238 -5.48 6.77 -0.84
N LEU A 239 -5.80 5.46 -0.88
CA LEU A 239 -6.20 4.76 -2.11
C LEU A 239 -7.41 5.42 -2.76
N GLY A 240 -7.32 5.62 -4.09
CA GLY A 240 -8.25 6.41 -4.89
C GLY A 240 -7.76 7.83 -5.17
N SER A 241 -6.68 8.28 -4.50
CA SER A 241 -6.06 9.58 -4.77
C SER A 241 -5.46 9.66 -6.17
N GLY A 242 -4.90 8.56 -6.68
CA GLY A 242 -4.38 8.47 -8.04
C GLY A 242 -5.48 8.59 -9.10
N VAL A 243 -6.63 7.95 -8.88
CA VAL A 243 -7.81 8.10 -9.75
C VAL A 243 -8.29 9.55 -9.74
N ALA A 244 -8.35 10.19 -8.57
CA ALA A 244 -8.73 11.59 -8.44
C ALA A 244 -7.71 12.52 -9.11
N ALA A 245 -6.41 12.26 -8.96
CA ALA A 245 -5.34 13.00 -9.61
C ALA A 245 -5.41 12.89 -11.15
N ALA A 246 -5.62 11.69 -11.67
CA ALA A 246 -5.81 11.48 -13.11
C ALA A 246 -7.01 12.25 -13.65
N ALA A 247 -8.14 12.25 -12.93
CA ALA A 247 -9.34 12.99 -13.30
C ALA A 247 -9.12 14.52 -13.24
N ALA A 248 -8.26 15.02 -12.34
CA ALA A 248 -7.87 16.43 -12.23
C ALA A 248 -6.79 16.85 -13.24
N GLY A 249 -6.34 15.93 -14.10
CA GLY A 249 -5.38 16.20 -15.16
C GLY A 249 -3.92 16.14 -14.74
N ALA A 250 -3.60 15.31 -13.73
CA ALA A 250 -2.21 15.00 -13.39
C ALA A 250 -1.44 14.55 -14.64
N ARG A 251 -0.26 15.10 -14.85
CA ARG A 251 0.60 14.84 -16.02
C ARG A 251 1.58 13.71 -15.76
N ALA A 252 2.07 13.61 -14.54
CA ALA A 252 2.92 12.53 -14.09
C ALA A 252 2.57 12.20 -12.65
N MET A 253 2.70 10.93 -12.26
CA MET A 253 2.57 10.52 -10.87
C MET A 253 3.19 9.16 -10.62
N MET A 254 3.44 8.88 -9.35
CA MET A 254 3.81 7.58 -8.81
C MET A 254 3.50 7.54 -7.31
N ASP A 255 3.52 6.34 -6.72
CA ASP A 255 3.48 6.22 -5.26
C ASP A 255 4.83 6.61 -4.62
N LEU A 256 4.81 6.86 -3.33
CA LEU A 256 5.99 7.20 -2.52
C LEU A 256 6.47 5.95 -1.78
N SER A 257 7.28 5.13 -2.46
CA SER A 257 7.87 3.89 -1.94
C SER A 257 9.26 4.09 -1.33
N ASP A 258 10.12 4.89 -1.99
CA ASP A 258 11.51 5.12 -1.58
C ASP A 258 11.76 6.55 -1.07
N GLY A 259 10.69 7.30 -0.90
CA GLY A 259 10.67 8.65 -0.40
C GLY A 259 10.74 9.75 -1.47
N PRO A 260 10.26 10.97 -1.13
CA PRO A 260 10.13 12.07 -2.08
C PRO A 260 11.40 12.41 -2.86
N ALA A 261 12.58 12.32 -2.25
CA ALA A 261 13.85 12.59 -2.95
C ALA A 261 14.10 11.61 -4.10
N THR A 262 13.90 10.31 -3.87
CA THR A 262 14.11 9.25 -4.86
C THR A 262 13.00 9.26 -5.91
N ASP A 263 11.75 9.31 -5.46
CA ASP A 263 10.60 9.12 -6.34
C ASP A 263 10.37 10.33 -7.24
N ALA A 264 10.61 11.56 -6.72
CA ALA A 264 10.64 12.76 -7.56
C ALA A 264 11.78 12.74 -8.59
N ALA A 265 12.96 12.21 -8.21
CA ALA A 265 14.07 12.08 -9.16
C ALA A 265 13.75 11.09 -10.30
N ARG A 266 12.95 10.02 -10.02
CA ARG A 266 12.46 9.10 -11.05
C ARG A 266 11.50 9.79 -12.03
N ILE A 267 10.57 10.62 -11.53
CA ILE A 267 9.69 11.43 -12.37
C ILE A 267 10.50 12.45 -13.18
N ALA A 268 11.43 13.15 -12.52
CA ALA A 268 12.30 14.13 -13.16
C ALA A 268 13.08 13.53 -14.31
N LYS A 269 13.71 12.37 -14.08
CA LYS A 269 14.49 11.64 -15.09
C LYS A 269 13.62 11.14 -16.25
N ALA A 270 12.45 10.59 -15.95
CA ALA A 270 11.52 10.11 -16.97
C ALA A 270 10.96 11.23 -17.85
N SER A 271 10.80 12.42 -17.28
CA SER A 271 10.22 13.61 -17.95
C SER A 271 11.28 14.56 -18.54
N GLY A 272 12.56 14.40 -18.24
CA GLY A 272 13.65 15.28 -18.72
C GLY A 272 13.61 16.67 -18.07
N VAL A 273 13.25 16.77 -16.79
CA VAL A 273 13.05 18.03 -16.05
C VAL A 273 13.77 18.02 -14.71
N VAL A 274 13.76 19.14 -14.01
CA VAL A 274 14.13 19.22 -12.59
C VAL A 274 12.86 19.42 -11.77
N ILE A 275 12.71 18.62 -10.70
CA ILE A 275 11.71 18.84 -9.66
C ILE A 275 12.41 19.58 -8.51
N GLU A 276 11.88 20.73 -8.15
CA GLU A 276 12.42 21.56 -7.08
C GLU A 276 11.41 21.65 -5.93
N PHE A 277 11.80 21.07 -4.78
CA PHE A 277 10.96 21.11 -3.58
C PHE A 277 11.03 22.49 -2.92
N ASP A 278 9.89 22.93 -2.41
CA ASP A 278 9.75 24.14 -1.61
C ASP A 278 10.15 23.84 -0.15
N ARG A 279 11.16 24.56 0.36
CA ARG A 279 11.66 24.34 1.73
C ARG A 279 10.59 24.56 2.78
N ASP A 280 9.82 25.63 2.68
CA ASP A 280 8.80 25.97 3.69
C ASP A 280 7.71 24.88 3.72
N ALA A 281 7.34 24.33 2.56
CA ALA A 281 6.40 23.23 2.46
C ALA A 281 6.97 21.94 3.08
N ILE A 282 8.23 21.61 2.83
CA ILE A 282 8.90 20.44 3.43
C ILE A 282 9.06 20.60 4.94
N GLU A 283 9.42 21.79 5.43
CA GLU A 283 9.51 22.09 6.87
C GLU A 283 8.12 22.02 7.56
N ALA A 284 7.06 22.40 6.86
CA ALA A 284 5.70 22.25 7.39
C ALA A 284 5.34 20.75 7.58
N GLU A 285 5.71 19.87 6.63
CA GLU A 285 5.58 18.42 6.80
C GLU A 285 6.43 17.91 7.97
N ALA A 286 7.70 18.31 8.02
CA ALA A 286 8.64 17.90 9.05
C ALA A 286 8.18 18.30 10.47
N SER A 287 7.46 19.41 10.60
CA SER A 287 6.93 19.87 11.89
C SER A 287 5.98 18.85 12.53
N GLN A 288 5.27 18.05 11.75
CA GLN A 288 4.37 17.00 12.22
C GLN A 288 5.12 15.83 12.87
N LEU A 289 6.41 15.65 12.53
CA LEU A 289 7.27 14.59 13.05
C LEU A 289 8.02 15.00 14.34
N ALA A 290 7.77 16.21 14.85
CA ALA A 290 8.44 16.75 16.03
C ALA A 290 8.41 15.86 17.29
N PRO A 291 7.33 15.09 17.59
CA PRO A 291 7.35 14.16 18.72
C PRO A 291 8.44 13.10 18.60
N ALA A 292 8.53 12.43 17.44
CA ALA A 292 9.55 11.42 17.17
C ALA A 292 10.96 12.04 17.06
N ALA A 293 11.08 13.20 16.39
CA ALA A 293 12.35 13.90 16.20
C ALA A 293 13.03 14.27 17.53
N ARG A 294 12.23 14.67 18.53
CA ARG A 294 12.75 14.93 19.89
C ARG A 294 13.29 13.68 20.58
N VAL A 295 12.70 12.52 20.34
CA VAL A 295 13.11 11.26 20.95
C VAL A 295 14.36 10.71 20.26
N CYS A 296 14.40 10.71 18.92
CA CYS A 296 15.52 10.19 18.15
C CYS A 296 16.68 11.19 18.01
N ALA A 297 16.50 12.46 18.36
CA ALA A 297 17.47 13.55 18.15
C ALA A 297 17.89 13.69 16.66
N VAL A 298 16.95 13.53 15.72
CA VAL A 298 17.15 13.58 14.27
C VAL A 298 16.48 14.81 13.68
N ASP A 299 17.03 15.38 12.61
CA ASP A 299 16.35 16.39 11.80
C ASP A 299 15.19 15.74 11.03
N PRO A 300 13.93 16.11 11.31
CA PRO A 300 12.77 15.47 10.69
C PRO A 300 12.66 15.73 9.18
N VAL A 301 13.32 16.75 8.63
CA VAL A 301 13.41 16.99 7.19
C VAL A 301 14.02 15.78 6.46
N ARG A 302 14.98 15.10 7.10
CA ARG A 302 15.54 13.84 6.57
C ARG A 302 14.45 12.78 6.39
N TRP A 303 13.59 12.57 7.37
CA TRP A 303 12.50 11.60 7.28
C TRP A 303 11.50 11.95 6.17
N VAL A 304 11.15 13.23 6.05
CA VAL A 304 10.23 13.70 4.99
C VAL A 304 10.79 13.44 3.59
N LEU A 305 12.08 13.74 3.37
CA LEU A 305 12.66 13.65 2.04
C LEU A 305 13.14 12.24 1.66
N GLN A 306 13.62 11.47 2.63
CA GLN A 306 14.24 10.16 2.41
C GLN A 306 13.38 8.98 2.88
N GLY A 307 12.34 9.25 3.67
CA GLY A 307 11.41 8.24 4.15
C GLY A 307 10.43 7.81 3.07
N GLY A 308 10.25 6.50 2.95
CA GLY A 308 9.27 5.87 2.10
C GLY A 308 8.37 4.92 2.87
N GLU A 309 7.77 3.97 2.17
CA GLU A 309 6.94 2.90 2.73
C GLU A 309 5.56 3.34 3.29
N GLU A 310 5.19 4.62 3.17
CA GLU A 310 3.82 5.08 3.41
C GLU A 310 2.92 4.85 2.21
N HIS A 311 3.51 4.75 1.02
CA HIS A 311 2.83 4.56 -0.25
C HIS A 311 1.77 5.64 -0.55
N GLY A 312 1.99 6.88 -0.06
CA GLY A 312 1.26 8.05 -0.49
C GLY A 312 1.51 8.34 -1.98
N MET A 313 0.93 9.42 -2.49
CA MET A 313 1.07 9.77 -3.91
C MET A 313 1.90 11.03 -4.09
N ILE A 314 2.85 11.02 -5.04
CA ILE A 314 3.43 12.21 -5.63
C ILE A 314 2.88 12.39 -7.03
N ALA A 315 2.34 13.56 -7.32
CA ALA A 315 1.73 13.88 -8.61
C ALA A 315 2.13 15.27 -9.10
N VAL A 316 2.23 15.42 -10.41
CA VAL A 316 2.58 16.67 -11.10
C VAL A 316 1.38 17.16 -11.87
N PHE A 317 0.97 18.39 -11.61
CA PHE A 317 -0.23 19.00 -12.19
C PHE A 317 0.11 20.26 -13.00
N PRO A 318 -0.71 20.61 -13.99
CA PRO A 318 -0.68 21.95 -14.58
C PRO A 318 -0.81 23.03 -13.49
N PRO A 319 -0.22 24.23 -13.66
CA PRO A 319 -0.23 25.27 -12.65
C PRO A 319 -1.63 25.83 -12.32
N ASP A 320 -2.58 25.64 -13.22
CA ASP A 320 -3.98 26.06 -13.11
C ASP A 320 -4.93 24.92 -12.73
N ALA A 321 -4.41 23.71 -12.46
CA ALA A 321 -5.23 22.57 -12.05
C ALA A 321 -5.84 22.78 -10.66
N GLN A 322 -7.10 22.40 -10.52
CA GLN A 322 -7.71 22.29 -9.21
C GLN A 322 -7.29 20.97 -8.56
N LEU A 323 -6.45 21.05 -7.54
CA LEU A 323 -5.96 19.86 -6.85
C LEU A 323 -7.11 19.10 -6.17
N PRO A 324 -7.13 17.76 -6.26
CA PRO A 324 -8.06 16.94 -5.49
C PRO A 324 -7.84 17.08 -3.98
N GLU A 325 -8.88 16.77 -3.21
CA GLU A 325 -8.82 16.73 -1.76
C GLU A 325 -7.66 15.83 -1.28
N GLY A 326 -6.97 16.25 -0.24
CA GLY A 326 -5.82 15.54 0.33
C GLY A 326 -4.48 15.82 -0.36
N PHE A 327 -4.47 16.44 -1.55
CA PHE A 327 -3.24 16.89 -2.19
C PHE A 327 -2.81 18.27 -1.69
N ARG A 328 -1.52 18.44 -1.47
CA ARG A 328 -0.88 19.69 -1.07
C ARG A 328 0.40 19.91 -1.86
N VAL A 329 0.63 21.16 -2.28
CA VAL A 329 1.82 21.54 -3.05
C VAL A 329 3.06 21.43 -2.18
N VAL A 330 4.11 20.80 -2.71
CA VAL A 330 5.41 20.65 -2.06
C VAL A 330 6.57 21.14 -2.94
N GLY A 331 6.29 21.61 -4.14
CA GLY A 331 7.32 22.08 -5.06
C GLY A 331 6.80 22.39 -6.46
N GLY A 332 7.74 22.52 -7.40
CA GLY A 332 7.44 22.83 -8.79
C GLY A 332 8.41 22.14 -9.75
N VAL A 333 8.09 22.26 -11.04
CA VAL A 333 8.87 21.69 -12.12
C VAL A 333 9.51 22.82 -12.93
N ARG A 334 10.81 22.71 -13.20
CA ARG A 334 11.51 23.60 -14.10
C ARG A 334 12.30 22.86 -15.19
N ALA A 335 12.65 23.55 -16.25
CA ALA A 335 13.55 23.01 -17.26
C ALA A 335 14.96 22.77 -16.65
N CYS A 336 15.66 21.76 -17.14
CA CYS A 336 17.09 21.61 -16.91
C CYS A 336 17.83 22.81 -17.50
N ARG A 337 18.87 23.30 -16.80
CA ARG A 337 19.82 24.26 -17.34
C ARG A 337 20.75 23.57 -18.33
N ALA A 338 21.58 24.32 -19.05
CA ALA A 338 22.64 23.73 -19.83
C ALA A 338 23.56 22.92 -18.91
N ASP A 339 23.88 21.70 -19.29
CA ASP A 339 24.72 20.77 -18.53
C ASP A 339 24.16 20.28 -17.17
N GLU A 340 22.85 20.47 -16.92
CA GLU A 340 22.17 19.96 -15.73
C GLU A 340 21.38 18.69 -16.06
N GLU A 341 21.63 17.63 -15.30
CA GLU A 341 20.89 16.38 -15.41
C GLU A 341 19.51 16.47 -14.75
N PRO A 342 18.51 15.75 -15.27
CA PRO A 342 17.20 15.64 -14.62
C PRO A 342 17.30 15.04 -13.22
N GLN A 343 16.73 15.72 -12.21
CA GLN A 343 16.92 15.37 -10.80
C GLN A 343 15.89 16.04 -9.88
N ALA A 344 15.87 15.63 -8.62
CA ALA A 344 15.15 16.31 -7.55
C ALA A 344 16.10 17.22 -6.76
N MET A 345 15.64 18.42 -6.42
CA MET A 345 16.45 19.43 -5.74
C MET A 345 15.67 20.14 -4.65
N MET A 346 16.38 20.74 -3.71
CA MET A 346 15.89 21.74 -2.76
C MET A 346 17.00 22.75 -2.47
N ASP A 347 16.73 24.06 -2.52
CA ASP A 347 17.70 25.16 -2.30
C ASP A 347 18.99 25.05 -3.14
N GLY A 348 18.87 24.59 -4.36
CA GLY A 348 20.03 24.42 -5.24
C GLY A 348 20.88 23.19 -4.95
N ALA A 349 20.54 22.38 -3.94
CA ALA A 349 21.20 21.11 -3.63
C ALA A 349 20.45 19.94 -4.26
N VAL A 350 21.18 18.98 -4.82
CA VAL A 350 20.64 17.72 -5.33
C VAL A 350 20.24 16.84 -4.17
N LEU A 351 19.02 16.36 -4.17
CA LEU A 351 18.53 15.41 -3.18
C LEU A 351 18.93 13.98 -3.55
N ARG A 352 19.27 13.21 -2.52
CA ARG A 352 19.61 11.79 -2.66
C ARG A 352 18.72 10.98 -1.73
N GLY A 353 18.23 9.82 -2.21
CA GLY A 353 17.53 8.84 -1.40
C GLY A 353 18.47 8.12 -0.43
N ALA A 354 17.88 7.49 0.58
CA ALA A 354 18.63 6.71 1.59
C ALA A 354 18.65 5.21 1.27
N TRP A 355 17.84 4.72 0.33
CA TRP A 355 17.66 3.30 0.11
C TRP A 355 18.11 2.81 -1.27
N ASP A 356 18.84 1.69 -1.27
CA ASP A 356 19.17 0.89 -2.46
C ASP A 356 19.29 -0.59 -2.02
N HIS A 357 18.49 -1.47 -2.61
CA HIS A 357 18.45 -2.91 -2.28
C HIS A 357 19.78 -3.65 -2.47
N PHE A 358 20.69 -3.14 -3.27
CA PHE A 358 21.92 -3.81 -3.68
C PHE A 358 23.19 -3.02 -3.35
N SER A 359 23.10 -1.82 -2.82
CA SER A 359 24.28 -1.10 -2.35
C SER A 359 24.74 -1.65 -1.00
N ALA A 360 26.03 -1.97 -0.88
CA ALA A 360 26.65 -2.35 0.39
C ALA A 360 26.85 -1.16 1.35
N ASP A 361 26.63 0.05 0.86
CA ASP A 361 26.77 1.29 1.60
C ASP A 361 25.37 1.76 2.06
N SER A 362 24.93 1.24 3.22
CA SER A 362 23.95 1.99 4.02
C SER A 362 24.62 3.31 4.37
N VAL A 363 24.09 4.39 3.84
CA VAL A 363 24.62 5.75 4.05
C VAL A 363 24.54 6.06 5.55
N ASP A 364 25.72 6.07 6.21
CA ASP A 364 25.93 6.62 7.56
C ASP A 364 25.50 8.10 7.65
#